data_fd8c3cfe5d86a868923b6d426260870b
#
_entry.id   fd8c3cfe5d86a868923b6d426260870b
#
_cell.length_a   1.000
_cell.length_b   1.000
_cell.length_c   1.000
_cell.angle_alpha   90.00
_cell.angle_beta   90.00
_cell.angle_gamma   90.00
#
_symmetry.space_group_name_H-M   'P 1'
#
loop_
_entity.id
_entity.type
_entity.pdbx_description
1 polymer ?
#
loop_
_entity_poly.entity_id
_entity_poly.type
_entity_poly.pdbx_seq_one_letter_code
_entity_poly.pdbx_strand_id
1 'polypeptide(L)'
;MIPCQDAPGNKITYDITVTTPEWATCLCSAVEKGAREVNESAGTATSVWCQKNPTSTYLIAFAIGNLASRDISDRCRVWSEPENVEKVAFEFSETESFLKTAEDLTLPYAWGRYDLVCLPPSFPYGGMENPSLTFVTPTLLAGDRSLADVVAHEIAHSWTGNLVTNATWEHFWLNEGWTMWLQRKIMSRMKGDDRFLDFDAIGGESHSVFACLLEDVHTREESTPAKWLQT
;
A
#
# COMPACT_ATOMS: atom_id res chain seq x y z
N MET A 1 5.78 -17.90 -4.40
CA MET A 1 4.48 -18.35 -3.86
C MET A 1 4.71 -19.11 -2.56
N ILE A 2 3.90 -18.87 -1.54
CA ILE A 2 3.91 -19.58 -0.28
C ILE A 2 2.68 -20.49 -0.19
N PRO A 3 2.75 -21.65 0.49
CA PRO A 3 1.58 -22.50 0.71
C PRO A 3 0.66 -21.84 1.76
N CYS A 4 -0.47 -21.31 1.32
CA CYS A 4 -1.45 -20.62 2.18
C CYS A 4 -2.86 -20.74 1.60
N GLN A 5 -3.85 -20.32 2.38
CA GLN A 5 -5.21 -20.16 1.88
C GLN A 5 -5.31 -18.88 1.05
N ASP A 6 -5.67 -19.02 -0.21
CA ASP A 6 -5.77 -17.91 -1.16
C ASP A 6 -7.21 -17.35 -1.20
N ALA A 7 -7.61 -16.76 -0.08
CA ALA A 7 -8.88 -16.05 0.01
C ALA A 7 -8.68 -14.77 0.85
N PRO A 8 -9.22 -13.61 0.43
CA PRO A 8 -8.94 -12.33 1.07
C PRO A 8 -9.44 -12.26 2.52
N GLY A 9 -10.51 -12.99 2.85
CA GLY A 9 -11.05 -13.06 4.22
C GLY A 9 -10.19 -13.87 5.20
N ASN A 10 -9.21 -14.64 4.73
CA ASN A 10 -8.31 -15.40 5.59
C ASN A 10 -7.12 -14.54 6.00
N LYS A 11 -7.24 -13.89 7.16
CA LYS A 11 -6.19 -13.02 7.69
C LYS A 11 -5.34 -13.76 8.72
N ILE A 12 -4.04 -13.55 8.65
CA ILE A 12 -3.05 -14.14 9.56
C ILE A 12 -2.06 -13.08 10.06
N THR A 13 -1.51 -13.29 11.23
CA THR A 13 -0.27 -12.67 11.67
C THR A 13 0.90 -13.57 11.28
N TYR A 14 2.09 -13.00 11.06
CA TYR A 14 3.23 -13.81 10.66
C TYR A 14 4.56 -13.23 11.12
N ASP A 15 5.52 -14.11 11.32
CA ASP A 15 6.94 -13.80 11.44
C ASP A 15 7.67 -14.41 10.23
N ILE A 16 8.59 -13.64 9.65
CA ILE A 16 9.42 -14.06 8.53
C ILE A 16 10.89 -13.89 8.93
N THR A 17 11.68 -14.93 8.74
CA THR A 17 13.13 -14.88 8.84
C THR A 17 13.71 -15.10 7.46
N VAL A 18 14.54 -14.16 6.99
CA VAL A 18 15.15 -14.21 5.66
C VAL A 18 16.67 -14.14 5.81
N THR A 19 17.37 -15.11 5.25
CA THR A 19 18.82 -15.09 5.12
C THR A 19 19.19 -14.82 3.67
N THR A 20 19.99 -13.79 3.44
CA THR A 20 20.44 -13.35 2.12
C THR A 20 21.96 -13.31 2.06
N PRO A 21 22.58 -13.23 0.87
CA PRO A 21 23.97 -12.79 0.76
C PRO A 21 24.13 -11.43 1.48
N GLU A 22 25.28 -11.22 2.10
CA GLU A 22 25.56 -10.03 2.91
C GLU A 22 25.32 -8.71 2.16
N TRP A 23 25.63 -8.66 0.86
CA TRP A 23 25.45 -7.49 0.02
C TRP A 23 23.99 -7.14 -0.28
N ALA A 24 23.06 -8.10 -0.13
CA ALA A 24 21.66 -7.91 -0.53
C ALA A 24 20.83 -7.38 0.64
N THR A 25 20.08 -6.32 0.38
CA THR A 25 19.07 -5.81 1.31
C THR A 25 17.78 -6.60 1.12
N CYS A 26 17.18 -7.03 2.23
CA CYS A 26 15.85 -7.63 2.25
C CYS A 26 14.85 -6.64 2.85
N LEU A 27 13.70 -6.48 2.20
CA LEU A 27 12.54 -5.72 2.68
C LEU A 27 11.35 -6.68 2.74
N CYS A 28 10.41 -6.45 3.67
CA CYS A 28 9.23 -7.28 3.84
C CYS A 28 7.99 -6.42 4.16
N SER A 29 6.81 -6.94 3.81
CA SER A 29 5.50 -6.34 4.16
C SER A 29 5.15 -6.47 5.65
N ALA A 30 6.12 -6.18 6.51
CA ALA A 30 6.08 -6.30 7.96
C ALA A 30 7.07 -5.31 8.58
N VAL A 31 7.07 -5.23 9.91
CA VAL A 31 8.03 -4.39 10.64
C VAL A 31 9.27 -5.22 11.00
N GLU A 32 10.45 -4.71 10.70
CA GLU A 32 11.71 -5.37 11.04
C GLU A 32 11.86 -5.47 12.55
N LYS A 33 12.27 -6.65 13.03
CA LYS A 33 12.41 -6.99 14.45
C LYS A 33 13.88 -7.13 14.82
N GLY A 34 14.42 -6.11 15.43
CA GLY A 34 15.83 -6.08 15.82
C GLY A 34 16.77 -5.65 14.69
N ALA A 35 18.05 -5.79 14.91
CA ALA A 35 19.07 -5.49 13.93
C ALA A 35 19.30 -6.70 13.01
N ARG A 36 19.64 -6.44 11.76
CA ARG A 36 20.11 -7.45 10.80
C ARG A 36 21.38 -8.09 11.31
N GLU A 37 21.40 -9.43 11.40
CA GLU A 37 22.52 -10.21 11.90
C GLU A 37 23.44 -10.63 10.74
N VAL A 38 24.71 -10.22 10.77
CA VAL A 38 25.70 -10.56 9.74
C VAL A 38 26.53 -11.74 10.19
N ASN A 39 26.68 -12.75 9.32
CA ASN A 39 27.59 -13.88 9.47
C ASN A 39 28.73 -13.74 8.45
N GLU A 40 29.80 -13.06 8.86
CA GLU A 40 30.96 -12.80 8.00
C GLU A 40 31.60 -14.08 7.44
N SER A 41 31.65 -15.15 8.23
CA SER A 41 32.26 -16.42 7.81
C SER A 41 31.47 -17.13 6.70
N ALA A 42 30.17 -16.92 6.65
CA ALA A 42 29.28 -17.46 5.62
C ALA A 42 29.00 -16.46 4.48
N GLY A 43 29.36 -15.18 4.64
CA GLY A 43 29.03 -14.11 3.70
C GLY A 43 27.52 -13.87 3.58
N THR A 44 26.78 -14.09 4.67
CA THR A 44 25.31 -13.95 4.72
C THR A 44 24.86 -13.02 5.81
N ALA A 45 23.63 -12.54 5.67
CA ALA A 45 22.96 -11.77 6.70
C ALA A 45 21.51 -12.20 6.86
N THR A 46 21.01 -12.21 8.09
CA THR A 46 19.67 -12.62 8.45
C THR A 46 18.88 -11.44 9.02
N SER A 47 17.70 -11.20 8.48
CA SER A 47 16.71 -10.25 8.99
C SER A 47 15.46 -10.98 9.46
N VAL A 48 14.84 -10.47 10.52
CA VAL A 48 13.59 -10.99 11.09
C VAL A 48 12.52 -9.92 11.00
N TRP A 49 11.33 -10.29 10.53
CA TRP A 49 10.20 -9.39 10.30
C TRP A 49 8.96 -9.93 11.00
N CYS A 50 8.12 -9.04 11.50
CA CYS A 50 6.90 -9.41 12.22
C CYS A 50 5.73 -8.54 11.74
N GLN A 51 4.64 -9.19 11.32
CA GLN A 51 3.35 -8.54 11.09
C GLN A 51 2.38 -8.95 12.20
N LYS A 52 2.11 -8.00 13.10
CA LYS A 52 1.24 -8.22 14.28
C LYS A 52 -0.23 -8.05 13.96
N ASN A 53 -0.56 -7.29 12.92
CA ASN A 53 -1.93 -7.09 12.50
C ASN A 53 -2.36 -8.22 11.56
N PRO A 54 -3.52 -8.84 11.78
CA PRO A 54 -4.04 -9.84 10.86
C PRO A 54 -4.13 -9.29 9.44
N THR A 55 -3.49 -9.96 8.50
CA THR A 55 -3.29 -9.53 7.11
C THR A 55 -3.69 -10.63 6.16
N SER A 56 -4.38 -10.29 5.08
CA SER A 56 -4.71 -11.23 4.00
C SER A 56 -3.43 -11.78 3.36
N THR A 57 -3.42 -13.06 3.06
CA THR A 57 -2.21 -13.76 2.60
C THR A 57 -1.68 -13.25 1.26
N TYR A 58 -2.51 -12.67 0.40
CA TYR A 58 -2.09 -12.09 -0.87
C TYR A 58 -1.22 -10.82 -0.70
N LEU A 59 -1.25 -10.20 0.50
CA LEU A 59 -0.47 -9.01 0.85
C LEU A 59 0.93 -9.34 1.41
N ILE A 60 1.25 -10.61 1.62
CA ILE A 60 2.58 -11.03 2.09
C ILE A 60 3.57 -10.88 0.93
N ALA A 61 4.56 -10.01 1.11
CA ALA A 61 5.56 -9.75 0.09
C ALA A 61 6.94 -9.46 0.70
N PHE A 62 7.97 -9.68 -0.10
CA PHE A 62 9.33 -9.26 0.19
C PHE A 62 10.06 -8.87 -1.11
N ALA A 63 11.05 -7.99 -0.97
CA ALA A 63 11.95 -7.60 -2.03
C ALA A 63 13.38 -7.80 -1.57
N ILE A 64 14.23 -8.37 -2.44
CA ILE A 64 15.63 -8.63 -2.14
C ILE A 64 16.48 -8.13 -3.31
N GLY A 65 17.49 -7.32 -3.02
CA GLY A 65 18.35 -6.78 -4.06
C GLY A 65 19.41 -5.81 -3.52
N ASN A 66 20.14 -5.21 -4.45
CA ASN A 66 21.01 -4.08 -4.16
C ASN A 66 20.15 -2.82 -4.08
N LEU A 67 19.64 -2.51 -2.88
CA LEU A 67 18.72 -1.42 -2.63
C LEU A 67 19.38 -0.33 -1.78
N ALA A 68 19.18 0.91 -2.20
CA ALA A 68 19.47 2.11 -1.42
C ALA A 68 18.18 2.74 -0.91
N SER A 69 18.27 3.59 0.10
CA SER A 69 17.09 4.23 0.70
C SER A 69 17.28 5.72 0.96
N ARG A 70 16.16 6.44 1.06
CA ARG A 70 16.08 7.82 1.57
C ARG A 70 14.90 7.96 2.50
N ASP A 71 15.13 8.61 3.63
CA ASP A 71 14.06 8.94 4.57
C ASP A 71 13.23 10.12 4.02
N ILE A 72 11.92 9.97 4.06
CA ILE A 72 10.94 11.02 3.77
C ILE A 72 10.47 11.64 5.09
N SER A 73 10.27 10.81 6.11
CA SER A 73 9.92 11.21 7.45
C SER A 73 10.40 10.16 8.47
N ASP A 74 10.08 10.35 9.74
CA ASP A 74 10.42 9.38 10.80
C ASP A 74 9.84 7.99 10.56
N ARG A 75 8.69 7.91 9.87
CA ARG A 75 7.97 6.66 9.61
C ARG A 75 7.83 6.29 8.13
N CYS A 76 8.31 7.14 7.20
CA CYS A 76 8.25 6.92 5.76
C CYS A 76 9.65 6.91 5.16
N ARG A 77 9.95 5.90 4.38
CA ARG A 77 11.21 5.73 3.66
C ARG A 77 10.94 5.21 2.26
N VAL A 78 11.74 5.65 1.31
CA VAL A 78 11.72 5.10 -0.05
C VAL A 78 12.96 4.24 -0.29
N TRP A 79 12.77 3.20 -1.10
CA TRP A 79 13.78 2.24 -1.50
C TRP A 79 13.79 2.07 -3.01
N SER A 80 14.95 1.94 -3.60
CA SER A 80 15.13 1.60 -5.02
C SER A 80 16.55 1.15 -5.28
N GLU A 81 16.84 0.76 -6.53
CA GLU A 81 18.19 0.62 -7.00
C GLU A 81 18.98 1.92 -6.78
N PRO A 82 20.29 1.86 -6.45
CA PRO A 82 21.08 3.05 -6.08
C PRO A 82 21.02 4.19 -7.09
N GLU A 83 20.95 3.89 -8.38
CA GLU A 83 20.89 4.89 -9.46
C GLU A 83 19.54 5.62 -9.55
N ASN A 84 18.49 5.08 -8.96
CA ASN A 84 17.14 5.63 -9.04
C ASN A 84 16.64 6.25 -7.72
N VAL A 85 17.25 5.92 -6.57
CA VAL A 85 16.74 6.28 -5.24
C VAL A 85 16.51 7.78 -5.05
N GLU A 86 17.35 8.65 -5.64
CA GLU A 86 17.18 10.10 -5.53
C GLU A 86 15.94 10.59 -6.29
N LYS A 87 15.69 10.02 -7.47
CA LYS A 87 14.50 10.32 -8.26
C LYS A 87 13.24 9.87 -7.53
N VAL A 88 13.30 8.67 -6.94
CA VAL A 88 12.20 8.10 -6.14
C VAL A 88 11.90 8.96 -4.91
N ALA A 89 12.94 9.42 -4.20
CA ALA A 89 12.79 10.30 -3.05
C ALA A 89 12.18 11.66 -3.42
N PHE A 90 12.58 12.22 -4.56
CA PHE A 90 12.00 13.45 -5.08
C PHE A 90 10.52 13.27 -5.44
N GLU A 91 10.21 12.23 -6.21
CA GLU A 91 8.86 11.99 -6.74
C GLU A 91 7.86 11.72 -5.61
N PHE A 92 8.25 10.95 -4.59
CA PHE A 92 7.37 10.53 -3.49
C PHE A 92 7.57 11.32 -2.20
N SER A 93 8.15 12.52 -2.28
CA SER A 93 8.44 13.37 -1.11
C SER A 93 7.19 13.79 -0.32
N GLU A 94 5.99 13.74 -0.91
CA GLU A 94 4.72 14.10 -0.26
C GLU A 94 4.05 12.94 0.49
N THR A 95 4.66 11.75 0.51
CA THR A 95 4.09 10.52 1.13
C THR A 95 3.59 10.73 2.56
N GLU A 96 4.37 11.39 3.42
CA GLU A 96 3.95 11.67 4.81
C GLU A 96 2.73 12.59 4.87
N SER A 97 2.62 13.54 3.95
CA SER A 97 1.48 14.46 3.89
C SER A 97 0.20 13.72 3.46
N PHE A 98 0.29 12.81 2.49
CA PHE A 98 -0.81 11.93 2.12
C PHE A 98 -1.24 11.05 3.29
N LEU A 99 -0.26 10.44 4.00
CA LEU A 99 -0.53 9.57 5.12
C LEU A 99 -1.24 10.30 6.27
N LYS A 100 -0.77 11.50 6.65
CA LYS A 100 -1.42 12.35 7.67
C LYS A 100 -2.83 12.75 7.26
N THR A 101 -3.01 13.14 6.00
CA THR A 101 -4.34 13.51 5.48
C THR A 101 -5.29 12.32 5.51
N ALA A 102 -4.82 11.12 5.20
CA ALA A 102 -5.62 9.90 5.30
C ALA A 102 -5.99 9.57 6.75
N GLU A 103 -5.06 9.73 7.71
CA GLU A 103 -5.34 9.57 9.15
C GLU A 103 -6.41 10.57 9.64
N ASP A 104 -6.34 11.82 9.21
CA ASP A 104 -7.32 12.86 9.56
C ASP A 104 -8.74 12.55 9.00
N LEU A 105 -8.80 11.81 7.90
CA LEU A 105 -10.05 11.43 7.25
C LEU A 105 -10.62 10.10 7.78
N THR A 106 -9.80 9.28 8.41
CA THR A 106 -10.15 7.91 8.80
C THR A 106 -9.78 7.61 10.26
N LEU A 107 -8.77 6.79 10.47
CA LEU A 107 -8.25 6.32 11.76
C LEU A 107 -6.73 6.38 11.76
N PRO A 108 -6.05 6.36 12.92
CA PRO A 108 -4.59 6.26 12.97
C PRO A 108 -4.06 5.08 12.16
N TYR A 109 -2.93 5.29 11.49
CA TYR A 109 -2.27 4.26 10.69
C TYR A 109 -1.78 3.10 11.56
N ALA A 110 -2.28 1.90 11.29
CA ALA A 110 -2.11 0.74 12.17
C ALA A 110 -0.83 -0.09 11.88
N TRP A 111 -0.18 0.11 10.73
CA TRP A 111 0.85 -0.80 10.20
C TRP A 111 2.29 -0.42 10.60
N GLY A 112 2.48 0.58 11.46
CA GLY A 112 3.76 1.04 11.97
C GLY A 112 4.49 1.97 11.02
N ARG A 113 5.33 1.46 10.11
CA ARG A 113 6.02 2.21 9.06
C ARG A 113 5.26 2.16 7.75
N TYR A 114 5.40 3.22 6.96
CA TYR A 114 4.93 3.26 5.58
C TYR A 114 6.13 3.47 4.65
N ASP A 115 6.73 2.41 4.20
CA ASP A 115 7.84 2.45 3.26
C ASP A 115 7.34 2.19 1.82
N LEU A 116 8.05 2.74 0.84
CA LEU A 116 7.82 2.54 -0.58
C LEU A 116 9.03 1.86 -1.20
N VAL A 117 8.84 0.84 -2.01
CA VAL A 117 9.88 0.27 -2.86
C VAL A 117 9.53 0.44 -4.32
N CYS A 118 10.34 1.22 -5.04
CA CYS A 118 10.24 1.37 -6.49
C CYS A 118 11.03 0.26 -7.16
N LEU A 119 10.30 -0.62 -7.84
CA LEU A 119 10.82 -1.80 -8.50
C LEU A 119 11.34 -1.50 -9.91
N PRO A 120 12.07 -2.45 -10.54
CA PRO A 120 12.43 -2.36 -11.95
C PRO A 120 11.19 -2.32 -12.89
N PRO A 121 11.36 -1.88 -14.16
CA PRO A 121 10.25 -1.71 -15.12
C PRO A 121 9.43 -2.98 -15.43
N SER A 122 9.92 -4.15 -15.03
CA SER A 122 9.18 -5.42 -15.18
C SER A 122 8.03 -5.59 -14.18
N PHE A 123 7.91 -4.70 -13.18
CA PHE A 123 6.79 -4.73 -12.25
C PHE A 123 5.48 -4.41 -13.00
N PRO A 124 4.47 -5.31 -12.93
CA PRO A 124 3.33 -5.25 -13.86
C PRO A 124 2.20 -4.31 -13.41
N TYR A 125 2.26 -3.75 -12.19
CA TYR A 125 1.20 -2.91 -11.62
C TYR A 125 1.67 -1.47 -11.45
N GLY A 126 0.72 -0.53 -11.27
CA GLY A 126 1.02 0.85 -10.86
C GLY A 126 1.57 0.90 -9.44
N GLY A 127 0.88 0.23 -8.54
CA GLY A 127 1.26 -0.01 -7.17
C GLY A 127 0.76 -1.34 -6.64
N MET A 128 1.12 -1.66 -5.40
CA MET A 128 0.61 -2.79 -4.63
C MET A 128 0.70 -2.45 -3.15
N GLU A 129 -0.41 -2.57 -2.48
CA GLU A 129 -0.69 -2.08 -1.12
C GLU A 129 -0.15 -2.97 0.01
N ASN A 130 0.96 -3.64 -0.17
CA ASN A 130 1.52 -4.51 0.87
C ASN A 130 1.75 -3.72 2.17
N PRO A 131 1.25 -4.19 3.34
CA PRO A 131 1.36 -3.46 4.59
C PRO A 131 2.81 -3.14 4.96
N SER A 132 3.06 -1.94 5.45
CA SER A 132 4.38 -1.41 5.83
C SER A 132 5.37 -1.23 4.66
N LEU A 133 5.09 -1.79 3.46
CA LEU A 133 5.96 -1.74 2.30
C LEU A 133 5.14 -1.73 1.00
N THR A 134 4.75 -0.58 0.55
CA THR A 134 4.07 -0.41 -0.74
C THR A 134 5.04 -0.56 -1.90
N PHE A 135 4.66 -1.36 -2.90
CA PHE A 135 5.42 -1.55 -4.13
C PHE A 135 4.91 -0.61 -5.21
N VAL A 136 5.81 0.03 -5.95
CA VAL A 136 5.46 0.96 -7.03
C VAL A 136 6.29 0.75 -8.29
N THR A 137 5.70 1.09 -9.44
CA THR A 137 6.37 1.06 -10.74
C THR A 137 7.25 2.28 -10.95
N PRO A 138 8.41 2.15 -11.62
CA PRO A 138 9.24 3.30 -11.98
C PRO A 138 8.61 4.19 -13.07
N THR A 139 7.51 3.76 -13.70
CA THR A 139 6.77 4.60 -14.65
C THR A 139 6.10 5.80 -14.00
N LEU A 140 6.00 5.82 -12.66
CA LEU A 140 5.53 6.96 -11.88
C LEU A 140 6.57 8.08 -11.73
N LEU A 141 7.83 7.85 -12.10
CA LEU A 141 8.91 8.82 -11.97
C LEU A 141 8.87 9.84 -13.13
N ALA A 142 7.82 10.67 -13.14
CA ALA A 142 7.62 11.69 -14.16
C ALA A 142 8.60 12.88 -14.06
N GLY A 143 9.17 13.11 -12.88
CA GLY A 143 10.09 14.18 -12.58
C GLY A 143 9.44 15.48 -12.12
N ASP A 144 8.12 15.48 -11.93
CA ASP A 144 7.33 16.64 -11.52
C ASP A 144 6.25 16.31 -10.47
N ARG A 145 6.24 15.07 -9.96
CA ARG A 145 5.27 14.51 -9.00
C ARG A 145 3.84 14.44 -9.52
N SER A 146 3.63 14.59 -10.81
CA SER A 146 2.28 14.59 -11.41
C SER A 146 1.56 13.24 -11.27
N LEU A 147 2.29 12.15 -11.07
CA LEU A 147 1.77 10.80 -10.91
C LEU A 147 1.84 10.27 -9.46
N ALA A 148 2.15 11.14 -8.48
CA ALA A 148 2.25 10.76 -7.07
C ALA A 148 0.90 10.45 -6.42
N ASP A 149 -0.22 10.73 -7.07
CA ASP A 149 -1.58 10.36 -6.64
C ASP A 149 -1.77 8.85 -6.52
N VAL A 150 -1.00 8.04 -7.26
CA VAL A 150 -0.95 6.58 -7.08
C VAL A 150 -0.48 6.23 -5.66
N VAL A 151 0.46 6.98 -5.07
CA VAL A 151 0.86 6.76 -3.66
C VAL A 151 -0.30 7.04 -2.70
N ALA A 152 -1.14 8.06 -2.99
CA ALA A 152 -2.34 8.31 -2.19
C ALA A 152 -3.35 7.16 -2.29
N HIS A 153 -3.45 6.50 -3.46
CA HIS A 153 -4.23 5.28 -3.65
C HIS A 153 -3.72 4.14 -2.76
N GLU A 154 -2.44 3.84 -2.85
CA GLU A 154 -1.84 2.76 -2.05
C GLU A 154 -1.91 3.03 -0.54
N ILE A 155 -1.81 4.31 -0.13
CA ILE A 155 -2.03 4.71 1.26
C ILE A 155 -3.47 4.44 1.68
N ALA A 156 -4.45 4.79 0.85
CA ALA A 156 -5.87 4.56 1.14
C ALA A 156 -6.19 3.08 1.36
N HIS A 157 -5.55 2.19 0.64
CA HIS A 157 -5.65 0.75 0.85
C HIS A 157 -5.30 0.31 2.28
N SER A 158 -4.50 1.06 3.02
CA SER A 158 -4.19 0.75 4.41
C SER A 158 -5.43 0.58 5.28
N TRP A 159 -6.52 1.27 4.95
CA TRP A 159 -7.84 1.16 5.59
C TRP A 159 -8.81 0.33 4.75
N THR A 160 -8.93 0.64 3.47
CA THR A 160 -9.90 0.04 2.53
C THR A 160 -9.21 -1.02 1.66
N GLY A 161 -9.13 -2.22 2.17
CA GLY A 161 -8.43 -3.36 1.59
C GLY A 161 -7.63 -4.13 2.63
N ASN A 162 -6.77 -3.44 3.39
CA ASN A 162 -5.89 -4.08 4.36
C ASN A 162 -6.55 -4.21 5.74
N LEU A 163 -7.05 -3.12 6.30
CA LEU A 163 -7.72 -3.15 7.60
C LEU A 163 -9.13 -3.72 7.48
N VAL A 164 -9.92 -3.18 6.56
CA VAL A 164 -11.23 -3.69 6.17
C VAL A 164 -11.12 -4.33 4.79
N THR A 165 -11.42 -5.61 4.68
CA THR A 165 -11.14 -6.42 3.49
C THR A 165 -12.42 -7.10 3.00
N ASN A 166 -12.60 -7.23 1.69
CA ASN A 166 -13.65 -8.04 1.10
C ASN A 166 -13.53 -9.52 1.52
N ALA A 167 -14.66 -10.19 1.71
CA ALA A 167 -14.67 -11.58 2.18
C ALA A 167 -14.22 -12.57 1.10
N THR A 168 -14.52 -12.30 -0.17
CA THR A 168 -14.24 -13.19 -1.31
C THR A 168 -13.74 -12.39 -2.51
N TRP A 169 -13.02 -13.02 -3.42
CA TRP A 169 -12.45 -12.37 -4.62
C TRP A 169 -13.50 -11.76 -5.55
N GLU A 170 -14.71 -12.28 -5.60
CA GLU A 170 -15.80 -11.71 -6.41
C GLU A 170 -16.22 -10.31 -5.96
N HIS A 171 -15.89 -9.94 -4.71
CA HIS A 171 -16.17 -8.62 -4.14
C HIS A 171 -14.93 -7.73 -4.02
N PHE A 172 -13.87 -8.01 -4.77
CA PHE A 172 -12.64 -7.21 -4.76
C PHE A 172 -12.87 -5.75 -5.19
N TRP A 173 -13.90 -5.50 -5.98
CA TRP A 173 -14.35 -4.17 -6.34
C TRP A 173 -14.67 -3.27 -5.13
N LEU A 174 -15.00 -3.86 -3.97
CA LEU A 174 -15.18 -3.10 -2.71
C LEU A 174 -13.86 -2.50 -2.22
N ASN A 175 -12.76 -3.26 -2.28
CA ASN A 175 -11.44 -2.73 -1.93
C ASN A 175 -11.10 -1.55 -2.83
N GLU A 176 -11.17 -1.74 -4.15
CA GLU A 176 -10.77 -0.74 -5.13
C GLU A 176 -11.69 0.50 -5.11
N GLY A 177 -12.99 0.30 -5.08
CA GLY A 177 -13.96 1.40 -5.12
C GLY A 177 -13.86 2.31 -3.90
N TRP A 178 -13.77 1.76 -2.68
CA TRP A 178 -13.57 2.55 -1.47
C TRP A 178 -12.20 3.22 -1.44
N THR A 179 -11.19 2.56 -1.97
CA THR A 179 -9.84 3.12 -2.06
C THR A 179 -9.79 4.29 -3.05
N MET A 180 -10.42 4.19 -4.21
CA MET A 180 -10.56 5.30 -5.14
C MET A 180 -11.30 6.49 -4.52
N TRP A 181 -12.38 6.23 -3.77
CA TRP A 181 -13.10 7.29 -3.06
C TRP A 181 -12.21 7.99 -2.01
N LEU A 182 -11.46 7.21 -1.20
CA LEU A 182 -10.59 7.77 -0.17
C LEU A 182 -9.39 8.50 -0.80
N GLN A 183 -8.78 7.97 -1.87
CA GLN A 183 -7.75 8.65 -2.64
C GLN A 183 -8.21 10.05 -3.08
N ARG A 184 -9.41 10.16 -3.65
CA ARG A 184 -9.98 11.43 -4.09
C ARG A 184 -10.18 12.40 -2.94
N LYS A 185 -10.63 11.92 -1.78
CA LYS A 185 -10.74 12.73 -0.55
C LYS A 185 -9.38 13.24 -0.08
N ILE A 186 -8.35 12.40 -0.10
CA ILE A 186 -6.97 12.79 0.24
C ILE A 186 -6.50 13.88 -0.72
N MET A 187 -6.63 13.65 -2.02
CA MET A 187 -6.17 14.58 -3.06
C MET A 187 -6.92 15.92 -3.01
N SER A 188 -8.23 15.91 -2.84
CA SER A 188 -9.05 17.12 -2.65
C SER A 188 -8.58 17.92 -1.44
N ARG A 189 -8.36 17.26 -0.30
CA ARG A 189 -7.89 17.91 0.92
C ARG A 189 -6.48 18.50 0.75
N MET A 190 -5.58 17.78 0.09
CA MET A 190 -4.22 18.22 -0.19
C MET A 190 -4.15 19.42 -1.12
N LYS A 191 -5.01 19.46 -2.14
CA LYS A 191 -5.08 20.54 -3.14
C LYS A 191 -5.96 21.70 -2.72
N GLY A 192 -6.78 21.54 -1.68
CA GLY A 192 -7.74 22.54 -1.23
C GLY A 192 -8.83 22.83 -2.26
N ASP A 193 -9.18 21.85 -3.10
CA ASP A 193 -10.11 21.99 -4.22
C ASP A 193 -11.11 20.81 -4.26
N ASP A 194 -12.34 21.08 -3.83
CA ASP A 194 -13.41 20.07 -3.80
C ASP A 194 -13.88 19.64 -5.19
N ARG A 195 -13.55 20.41 -6.25
CA ARG A 195 -13.87 20.04 -7.63
C ARG A 195 -13.15 18.75 -8.07
N PHE A 196 -12.06 18.39 -7.40
CA PHE A 196 -11.42 17.09 -7.58
C PHE A 196 -12.35 15.91 -7.28
N LEU A 197 -13.26 16.06 -6.31
CA LEU A 197 -14.27 15.06 -6.02
C LEU A 197 -15.29 14.95 -7.13
N ASP A 198 -15.76 16.09 -7.66
CA ASP A 198 -16.81 16.15 -8.66
C ASP A 198 -16.29 15.73 -10.05
N PHE A 199 -15.11 16.23 -10.46
CA PHE A 199 -14.55 15.95 -11.78
C PHE A 199 -14.18 14.46 -11.94
N ASP A 200 -13.57 13.89 -10.92
CA ASP A 200 -13.21 12.47 -10.95
C ASP A 200 -14.44 11.56 -10.73
N ALA A 201 -15.48 12.03 -10.03
CA ALA A 201 -16.75 11.33 -9.94
C ALA A 201 -17.44 11.24 -11.31
N ILE A 202 -17.48 12.35 -12.07
CA ILE A 202 -18.01 12.38 -13.44
C ILE A 202 -17.19 11.51 -14.38
N GLY A 203 -15.84 11.52 -14.26
CA GLY A 203 -14.96 10.62 -15.01
C GLY A 203 -15.12 9.15 -14.63
N GLY A 204 -15.43 8.85 -13.37
CA GLY A 204 -15.71 7.52 -12.85
C GLY A 204 -17.10 6.99 -13.23
N GLU A 205 -18.10 7.87 -13.44
CA GLU A 205 -19.41 7.52 -13.97
C GLU A 205 -19.31 6.92 -15.39
N SER A 206 -18.34 7.35 -16.18
CA SER A 206 -18.12 6.78 -17.52
C SER A 206 -17.40 5.42 -17.49
N HIS A 207 -16.84 5.01 -16.35
CA HIS A 207 -16.08 3.74 -16.17
C HIS A 207 -16.57 2.92 -14.95
N SER A 208 -17.89 2.87 -14.76
CA SER A 208 -18.71 1.73 -14.31
C SER A 208 -18.52 1.06 -12.94
N VAL A 209 -17.50 1.25 -12.15
CA VAL A 209 -17.41 0.56 -10.84
C VAL A 209 -18.07 1.38 -9.72
N PHE A 210 -17.96 2.70 -9.80
CA PHE A 210 -18.53 3.60 -8.79
C PHE A 210 -20.03 3.84 -8.96
N ALA A 211 -20.54 3.83 -10.18
CA ALA A 211 -21.99 3.92 -10.46
C ALA A 211 -22.72 2.69 -9.88
N CYS A 212 -22.16 1.50 -10.03
CA CYS A 212 -22.71 0.30 -9.39
C CYS A 212 -22.67 0.37 -7.86
N LEU A 213 -21.65 1.02 -7.26
CA LEU A 213 -21.55 1.19 -5.81
C LEU A 213 -22.64 2.13 -5.26
N LEU A 214 -22.90 3.24 -5.92
CA LEU A 214 -23.92 4.21 -5.49
C LEU A 214 -25.34 3.69 -5.70
N GLU A 215 -25.61 2.98 -6.79
CA GLU A 215 -26.90 2.34 -7.03
C GLU A 215 -27.18 1.22 -6.02
N ASP A 216 -26.18 0.38 -5.71
CA ASP A 216 -26.33 -0.71 -4.73
C ASP A 216 -26.48 -0.20 -3.29
N VAL A 217 -25.81 0.89 -2.92
CA VAL A 217 -25.99 1.53 -1.60
C VAL A 217 -27.36 2.20 -1.50
N HIS A 218 -27.81 2.92 -2.53
CA HIS A 218 -29.12 3.59 -2.52
C HIS A 218 -30.30 2.59 -2.53
N THR A 219 -30.18 1.49 -3.23
CA THR A 219 -31.24 0.46 -3.29
C THR A 219 -31.30 -0.45 -2.08
N ARG A 220 -30.23 -0.48 -1.25
CA ARG A 220 -30.15 -1.33 -0.05
C ARG A 220 -30.36 -0.60 1.28
N GLU A 221 -30.43 0.73 1.31
CA GLU A 221 -30.84 1.47 2.51
C GLU A 221 -32.28 1.14 2.96
N GLU A 222 -33.10 0.57 2.10
CA GLU A 222 -34.46 0.13 2.43
C GLU A 222 -34.58 -1.34 2.92
N SER A 223 -33.52 -2.14 2.87
CA SER A 223 -33.58 -3.55 3.29
C SER A 223 -32.32 -4.07 3.97
N THR A 224 -32.28 -4.00 5.30
CA THR A 224 -31.47 -4.78 6.25
C THR A 224 -30.05 -4.27 6.56
N PRO A 225 -29.64 -4.22 7.87
CA PRO A 225 -28.32 -3.73 8.30
C PRO A 225 -27.19 -4.61 7.78
N ALA A 226 -26.15 -3.95 7.29
CA ALA A 226 -24.97 -4.57 6.69
C ALA A 226 -24.26 -5.57 7.62
N LYS A 227 -24.38 -6.85 7.31
CA LYS A 227 -23.55 -7.94 7.88
C LYS A 227 -22.19 -8.09 7.13
N TRP A 228 -21.74 -7.07 6.44
CA TRP A 228 -20.61 -7.17 5.50
C TRP A 228 -19.28 -6.66 6.03
N LEU A 229 -19.28 -6.04 7.20
CA LEU A 229 -18.08 -5.61 7.89
C LEU A 229 -17.78 -6.57 9.03
N GLN A 230 -17.05 -7.64 8.79
CA GLN A 230 -16.41 -8.42 9.84
C GLN A 230 -15.03 -7.83 10.10
N THR A 231 -14.87 -7.25 11.29
CA THR A 231 -13.58 -6.85 11.87
C THR A 231 -12.68 -8.05 12.16
#